data_11ebe7f3e720b1d1d2486524a0dac2b6
#
_entry.id   11ebe7f3e720b1d1d2486524a0dac2b6
#
_cell.length_a   1.000
_cell.length_b   1.000
_cell.length_c   1.000
_cell.angle_alpha   90.00
_cell.angle_beta   90.00
_cell.angle_gamma   90.00
#
_symmetry.space_group_name_H-M   'P 1'
#
loop_
_entity.id
_entity.type
_entity.pdbx_description
1 polymer ?
#
loop_
_entity_poly.entity_id
_entity_poly.type
_entity_poly.pdbx_seq_one_letter_code
_entity_poly.pdbx_strand_id
1 'polypeptide(L)'
;MKKSALLAAVLALAMLACPSLPGTRAAEAGELLLTSVGQSPDATMIRVVLRKMGIDAENQPLLKADGLGGGKMLVAVVGGSSKGLGAAGIDKEQEIDRVKG
;
A
#
# COMPACT_ATOMS: atom_id res chain seq x y z
N MET A 1 -24.77 -4.02 43.62
CA MET A 1 -25.25 -3.91 42.24
C MET A 1 -24.68 -2.70 41.49
N LYS A 2 -24.65 -1.54 42.11
CA LYS A 2 -24.08 -0.34 41.46
C LYS A 2 -22.57 -0.46 41.16
N LYS A 3 -21.80 -1.16 42.01
CA LYS A 3 -20.37 -1.38 41.84
C LYS A 3 -20.07 -2.29 40.62
N SER A 4 -20.90 -3.27 40.34
CA SER A 4 -20.73 -4.19 39.23
C SER A 4 -21.00 -3.52 37.89
N ALA A 5 -21.97 -2.62 37.83
CA ALA A 5 -22.28 -1.85 36.60
C ALA A 5 -21.15 -0.87 36.29
N LEU A 6 -20.54 -0.24 37.29
CA LEU A 6 -19.41 0.66 37.12
C LEU A 6 -18.18 -0.10 36.62
N LEU A 7 -17.92 -1.28 37.12
CA LEU A 7 -16.80 -2.12 36.69
C LEU A 7 -16.96 -2.57 35.22
N ALA A 8 -18.19 -2.93 34.85
CA ALA A 8 -18.49 -3.31 33.47
C ALA A 8 -18.31 -2.12 32.48
N ALA A 9 -18.67 -0.91 32.89
CA ALA A 9 -18.48 0.28 32.10
C ALA A 9 -16.99 0.62 31.90
N VAL A 10 -16.18 0.46 32.95
CA VAL A 10 -14.73 0.69 32.88
C VAL A 10 -14.06 -0.35 32.00
N LEU A 11 -14.48 -1.61 32.06
CA LEU A 11 -13.97 -2.66 31.19
C LEU A 11 -14.32 -2.43 29.70
N ALA A 12 -15.54 -1.98 29.44
CA ALA A 12 -15.96 -1.63 28.08
C ALA A 12 -15.16 -0.47 27.49
N LEU A 13 -14.86 0.53 28.31
CA LEU A 13 -14.04 1.67 27.90
C LEU A 13 -12.58 1.25 27.63
N ALA A 14 -12.02 0.36 28.42
CA ALA A 14 -10.68 -0.17 28.20
C ALA A 14 -10.59 -0.99 26.91
N MET A 15 -11.61 -1.75 26.55
CA MET A 15 -11.67 -2.48 25.30
C MET A 15 -11.79 -1.58 24.06
N LEU A 16 -12.48 -0.47 24.18
CA LEU A 16 -12.58 0.52 23.10
C LEU A 16 -11.27 1.28 22.86
N ALA A 17 -10.42 1.39 23.86
CA ALA A 17 -9.10 2.03 23.73
C ALA A 17 -8.03 1.11 23.16
N CYS A 18 -8.17 -0.22 23.29
CA CYS A 18 -7.19 -1.20 22.83
C CYS A 18 -7.02 -1.31 21.31
N PRO A 19 -8.07 -1.17 20.46
CA PRO A 19 -7.90 -1.35 19.01
C PRO A 19 -7.18 -0.22 18.28
N SER A 20 -6.88 0.86 18.94
CA SER A 20 -6.28 2.04 18.29
C SER A 20 -4.77 2.14 18.46
N LEU A 21 -4.08 1.02 18.65
CA LEU A 21 -2.62 1.01 18.72
C LEU A 21 -2.02 1.32 17.32
N PRO A 22 -1.29 2.44 17.19
CA PRO A 22 -0.60 2.73 15.94
C PRO A 22 0.48 1.67 15.68
N GLY A 23 0.58 1.19 14.45
CA GLY A 23 1.58 0.20 14.03
C GLY A 23 1.06 -1.23 13.92
N THR A 24 -0.08 -1.58 14.49
CA THR A 24 -0.73 -2.89 14.30
C THR A 24 -1.79 -2.85 13.22
N ARG A 25 -2.06 -1.68 12.70
CA ARG A 25 -3.06 -1.48 11.66
C ARG A 25 -2.48 -1.91 10.32
N ALA A 26 -3.02 -2.97 9.74
CA ALA A 26 -2.73 -3.30 8.35
C ALA A 26 -3.15 -2.14 7.46
N ALA A 27 -2.34 -1.80 6.46
CA ALA A 27 -2.72 -0.83 5.46
C ALA A 27 -4.02 -1.27 4.79
N GLU A 28 -5.02 -0.41 4.81
CA GLU A 28 -6.29 -0.66 4.13
C GLU A 28 -6.09 -0.66 2.62
N ALA A 29 -6.97 -1.37 1.89
CA ALA A 29 -6.98 -1.35 0.44
C ALA A 29 -7.06 0.09 -0.08
N GLY A 30 -6.14 0.47 -0.99
CA GLY A 30 -6.04 1.82 -1.53
C GLY A 30 -5.13 2.77 -0.77
N GLU A 31 -4.70 2.43 0.45
CA GLU A 31 -3.70 3.21 1.20
C GLU A 31 -2.27 2.88 0.78
N LEU A 32 -2.04 1.65 0.35
CA LEU A 32 -0.74 1.21 -0.13
C LEU A 32 -0.75 1.07 -1.64
N LEU A 33 0.00 1.93 -2.31
CA LEU A 33 0.19 1.89 -3.75
C LEU A 33 1.50 1.19 -4.08
N LEU A 34 1.49 0.40 -5.13
CA LEU A 34 2.65 -0.30 -5.65
C LEU A 34 2.85 0.10 -7.10
N THR A 35 4.05 0.54 -7.43
CA THR A 35 4.41 0.85 -8.83
C THR A 35 5.75 0.24 -9.17
N SER A 36 6.01 0.11 -10.46
CA SER A 36 7.30 -0.32 -10.98
C SER A 36 8.04 0.87 -11.57
N VAL A 37 9.31 0.99 -11.25
CA VAL A 37 10.21 1.94 -11.89
C VAL A 37 11.08 1.16 -12.87
N GLY A 38 10.83 1.32 -14.17
CA GLY A 38 11.48 0.56 -15.23
C GLY A 38 10.67 -0.63 -15.74
N GLN A 39 9.45 -0.81 -15.27
CA GLN A 39 8.50 -1.85 -15.71
C GLN A 39 8.98 -3.28 -15.50
N SER A 40 9.75 -3.52 -14.44
CA SER A 40 10.12 -4.88 -14.04
C SER A 40 8.91 -5.69 -13.60
N PRO A 41 8.83 -6.98 -13.94
CA PRO A 41 7.78 -7.87 -13.46
C PRO A 41 7.85 -8.13 -11.94
N ASP A 42 8.93 -7.74 -11.29
CA ASP A 42 9.14 -7.95 -9.85
C ASP A 42 8.06 -7.25 -9.01
N ALA A 43 7.46 -6.18 -9.49
CA ALA A 43 6.37 -5.51 -8.81
C ALA A 43 5.18 -6.45 -8.57
N THR A 44 4.85 -7.30 -9.53
CA THR A 44 3.80 -8.31 -9.40
C THR A 44 4.16 -9.35 -8.34
N MET A 45 5.42 -9.75 -8.29
CA MET A 45 5.93 -10.67 -7.27
C MET A 45 5.82 -10.08 -5.87
N ILE A 46 6.21 -8.82 -5.72
CA ILE A 46 6.11 -8.11 -4.44
C ILE A 46 4.64 -7.99 -4.00
N ARG A 47 3.73 -7.72 -4.91
CA ARG A 47 2.30 -7.70 -4.61
C ARG A 47 1.81 -9.02 -4.04
N VAL A 48 2.22 -10.12 -4.62
CA VAL A 48 1.86 -11.47 -4.15
C VAL A 48 2.40 -11.72 -2.74
N VAL A 49 3.65 -11.35 -2.48
CA VAL A 49 4.28 -11.49 -1.17
C VAL A 49 3.53 -10.66 -0.12
N LEU A 50 3.22 -9.41 -0.43
CA LEU A 50 2.47 -8.54 0.47
C LEU A 50 1.08 -9.12 0.80
N ARG A 51 0.40 -9.66 -0.20
CA ARG A 51 -0.90 -10.31 0.00
C ARG A 51 -0.80 -11.50 0.94
N LYS A 52 0.24 -12.32 0.83
CA LYS A 52 0.49 -13.43 1.74
C LYS A 52 0.74 -12.97 3.18
N MET A 53 1.25 -11.77 3.35
CA MET A 53 1.45 -11.14 4.65
C MET A 53 0.18 -10.45 5.20
N GLY A 54 -0.93 -10.52 4.48
CA GLY A 54 -2.16 -9.85 4.86
C GLY A 54 -2.21 -8.36 4.50
N ILE A 55 -1.30 -7.91 3.64
CA ILE A 55 -1.22 -6.51 3.18
C ILE A 55 -1.77 -6.43 1.77
N ASP A 56 -2.81 -5.64 1.57
CA ASP A 56 -3.39 -5.40 0.26
C ASP A 56 -2.80 -4.14 -0.35
N ALA A 57 -2.10 -4.30 -1.48
CA ALA A 57 -1.47 -3.21 -2.20
C ALA A 57 -2.09 -3.09 -3.60
N GLU A 58 -2.46 -1.88 -3.96
CA GLU A 58 -2.95 -1.59 -5.30
C GLU A 58 -1.77 -1.40 -6.26
N ASN A 59 -1.67 -2.28 -7.24
CA ASN A 59 -0.61 -2.22 -8.24
C ASN A 59 -1.02 -1.32 -9.41
N GLN A 60 -0.30 -0.22 -9.56
CA GLN A 60 -0.47 0.73 -10.66
C GLN A 60 0.86 0.91 -11.39
N PRO A 61 1.17 0.08 -12.39
CA PRO A 61 2.48 0.11 -13.06
C PRO A 61 2.76 1.42 -13.79
N LEU A 62 1.74 2.15 -14.19
CA LEU A 62 1.86 3.44 -14.88
C LEU A 62 1.44 4.62 -13.99
N LEU A 63 1.58 4.48 -12.69
CA LEU A 63 1.25 5.53 -11.73
C LEU A 63 2.05 6.80 -12.01
N LYS A 64 1.35 7.93 -12.04
CA LYS A 64 1.94 9.27 -12.15
C LYS A 64 1.91 9.99 -10.82
N ALA A 65 2.71 11.04 -10.69
CA ALA A 65 2.80 11.82 -9.47
C ALA A 65 1.44 12.40 -9.01
N ASP A 66 0.58 12.80 -9.94
CA ASP A 66 -0.75 13.31 -9.65
C ASP A 66 -1.72 12.23 -9.13
N GLY A 67 -1.39 10.96 -9.34
CA GLY A 67 -2.13 9.84 -8.77
C GLY A 67 -1.78 9.52 -7.33
N LEU A 68 -0.75 10.17 -6.78
CA LEU A 68 -0.36 10.02 -5.38
C LEU A 68 -1.27 10.90 -4.51
N GLY A 69 -2.30 10.30 -3.94
CA GLY A 69 -3.14 11.02 -2.98
C GLY A 69 -2.42 11.27 -1.66
N GLY A 70 -2.79 12.32 -0.95
CA GLY A 70 -2.27 12.60 0.39
C GLY A 70 -2.57 11.46 1.36
N GLY A 71 -1.60 11.09 2.18
CA GLY A 71 -1.74 10.04 3.17
C GLY A 71 -1.59 8.61 2.67
N LYS A 72 -1.25 8.42 1.39
CA LYS A 72 -0.97 7.10 0.83
C LYS A 72 0.50 6.75 0.94
N MET A 73 0.78 5.46 1.14
CA MET A 73 2.14 4.92 1.12
C MET A 73 2.44 4.37 -0.27
N LEU A 74 3.61 4.68 -0.78
CA LEU A 74 4.05 4.19 -2.08
C LEU A 74 5.22 3.22 -1.92
N VAL A 75 5.09 2.05 -2.53
CA VAL A 75 6.20 1.12 -2.72
C VAL A 75 6.58 1.13 -4.19
N ALA A 76 7.79 1.59 -4.48
CA ALA A 76 8.34 1.62 -5.82
C ALA A 76 9.35 0.49 -5.99
N VAL A 77 9.06 -0.42 -6.91
CA VAL A 77 9.95 -1.53 -7.24
C VAL A 77 10.80 -1.12 -8.43
N VAL A 78 12.08 -0.96 -8.20
CA VAL A 78 13.03 -0.44 -9.20
C VAL A 78 13.68 -1.61 -9.94
N GLY A 79 13.51 -1.61 -11.25
CA GLY A 79 14.15 -2.62 -12.11
C GLY A 79 13.78 -2.40 -13.57
N GLY A 80 14.79 -2.29 -14.44
CA GLY A 80 14.59 -2.10 -15.87
C GLY A 80 14.21 -3.40 -16.58
N SER A 81 13.19 -3.35 -17.43
CA SER A 81 12.79 -4.48 -18.26
C SER A 81 12.28 -3.98 -19.62
N SER A 82 13.04 -4.27 -20.68
CA SER A 82 12.61 -3.97 -22.05
C SER A 82 11.32 -4.69 -22.42
N LYS A 83 11.17 -5.92 -21.93
CA LYS A 83 9.96 -6.72 -22.14
C LYS A 83 8.76 -6.13 -21.40
N GLY A 84 8.98 -5.66 -20.18
CA GLY A 84 7.94 -4.99 -19.39
C GLY A 84 7.51 -3.66 -19.98
N LEU A 85 8.45 -2.87 -20.49
CA LEU A 85 8.14 -1.64 -21.21
C LEU A 85 7.28 -1.90 -22.44
N GLY A 86 7.65 -2.91 -23.24
CA GLY A 86 6.85 -3.31 -24.40
C GLY A 86 5.45 -3.79 -24.03
N ALA A 87 5.31 -4.57 -22.97
CA ALA A 87 4.03 -5.03 -22.47
C ALA A 87 3.15 -3.89 -21.95
N ALA A 88 3.75 -2.86 -21.35
CA ALA A 88 3.05 -1.66 -20.91
C ALA A 88 2.73 -0.67 -22.05
N GLY A 89 3.27 -0.89 -23.23
CA GLY A 89 3.05 -0.02 -24.39
C GLY A 89 3.78 1.32 -24.30
N ILE A 90 4.88 1.39 -23.57
CA ILE A 90 5.69 2.60 -23.42
C ILE A 90 7.15 2.35 -23.76
N ASP A 91 7.87 3.40 -24.09
CA ASP A 91 9.31 3.35 -24.29
C ASP A 91 10.08 3.80 -23.03
N LYS A 92 11.40 3.70 -23.11
CA LYS A 92 12.28 4.06 -22.00
C LYS A 92 12.16 5.54 -21.61
N GLU A 93 12.06 6.41 -22.60
CA GLU A 93 11.96 7.84 -22.41
C GLU A 93 10.64 8.21 -21.71
N GLN A 94 9.54 7.60 -22.10
CA GLN A 94 8.24 7.78 -21.46
C GLN A 94 8.26 7.30 -20.01
N GLU A 95 8.94 6.19 -19.73
CA GLU A 95 9.09 5.70 -18.35
C GLU A 95 9.92 6.64 -17.51
N ILE A 96 11.00 7.18 -18.03
CA ILE A 96 11.82 8.18 -17.33
C ILE A 96 11.00 9.42 -17.02
N ASP A 97 10.23 9.92 -17.95
CA ASP A 97 9.38 11.10 -17.76
C ASP A 97 8.30 10.85 -16.69
N ARG A 98 7.70 9.67 -16.72
CA ARG A 98 6.70 9.28 -15.71
C ARG A 98 7.30 9.27 -14.29
N VAL A 99 8.50 8.75 -14.14
CA VAL A 99 9.16 8.60 -12.85
C VAL A 99 9.65 9.94 -12.30
N LYS A 100 10.07 10.85 -13.17
CA LYS A 100 10.52 12.18 -12.77
C LYS A 100 9.41 13.08 -12.22
N GLY A 101 8.19 12.86 -12.68
CA GLY A 101 7.03 13.62 -12.21
C GLY A 101 6.73 13.39 -10.74
#